data_e3ebb61b77833fc15a1b719af4d329c7
#
_entry.id   e3ebb61b77833fc15a1b719af4d329c7
#
_cell.length_a   1.000
_cell.length_b   1.000
_cell.length_c   1.000
_cell.angle_alpha   90.00
_cell.angle_beta   90.00
_cell.angle_gamma   90.00
#
_symmetry.space_group_name_H-M   'P 1'
#
loop_
_entity.id
_entity.type
_entity.pdbx_description
1 polymer ?
#
loop_
_entity_poly.entity_id
_entity_poly.type
_entity_poly.pdbx_seq_one_letter_code
_entity_poly.pdbx_strand_id
1 'polypeptide(L)'
;PIKSILWANKDKVDCQKYFPYISDSRYPEPYRQAILQNHIKEYFADIFAAQYIRESSFYYLEYIAGKNGISETHPATSNRVLFIKEFLSDHHKFGFVLNTFIREIKKQTNKDLLLRYIDISPDDLLNLIPNEIIHKEQLHSLFYQGWNIWLNRQDDFKIKNNMRESLNPSIIYQIINNLIEKSINNY
;
A
#
# COMPACT_ATOMS: atom_id res chain seq x y z
N PRO A 1 4.47 13.54 18.81
CA PRO A 1 5.53 12.62 19.29
C PRO A 1 6.39 12.07 18.15
N ILE A 2 5.81 11.43 17.10
CA ILE A 2 6.60 10.85 15.98
C ILE A 2 7.58 11.86 15.40
N LYS A 3 7.11 13.07 15.03
CA LYS A 3 7.95 14.14 14.48
C LYS A 3 9.16 14.45 15.36
N SER A 4 8.95 14.63 16.67
CA SER A 4 10.03 14.98 17.61
C SER A 4 11.07 13.85 17.73
N ILE A 5 10.62 12.59 17.74
CA ILE A 5 11.51 11.43 17.82
C ILE A 5 12.34 11.31 16.54
N LEU A 6 11.72 11.44 15.36
CA LEU A 6 12.44 11.39 14.09
C LEU A 6 13.43 12.56 13.95
N TRP A 7 13.01 13.77 14.36
CA TRP A 7 13.88 14.94 14.34
C TRP A 7 15.12 14.79 15.23
N ALA A 8 14.95 14.26 16.44
CA ALA A 8 16.05 13.98 17.35
C ALA A 8 17.01 12.88 16.86
N ASN A 9 16.57 12.07 15.88
CA ASN A 9 17.34 10.99 15.28
C ASN A 9 17.61 11.19 13.78
N LYS A 10 17.62 12.42 13.32
CA LYS A 10 17.74 12.80 11.90
C LYS A 10 18.99 12.27 11.21
N ASP A 11 20.04 12.00 11.97
CA ASP A 11 21.33 11.50 11.45
C ASP A 11 21.34 9.97 11.23
N LYS A 12 20.30 9.26 11.65
CA LYS A 12 20.17 7.83 11.34
C LYS A 12 19.92 7.62 9.85
N VAL A 13 20.62 6.62 9.29
CA VAL A 13 20.48 6.24 7.85
C VAL A 13 19.04 6.00 7.46
N ASP A 14 18.27 5.32 8.31
CA ASP A 14 16.85 5.04 8.07
C ASP A 14 15.98 6.32 8.04
N CYS A 15 16.27 7.30 8.90
CA CYS A 15 15.60 8.60 8.84
C CYS A 15 15.94 9.37 7.55
N GLN A 16 17.20 9.36 7.12
CA GLN A 16 17.61 10.04 5.89
C GLN A 16 17.06 9.35 4.64
N LYS A 17 16.92 8.02 4.67
CA LYS A 17 16.33 7.24 3.59
C LYS A 17 14.89 7.67 3.32
N TYR A 18 14.06 7.71 4.38
CA TYR A 18 12.63 8.03 4.24
C TYR A 18 12.34 9.54 4.23
N PHE A 19 13.19 10.35 4.86
CA PHE A 19 13.02 11.80 4.99
C PHE A 19 14.29 12.55 4.56
N PRO A 20 14.67 12.54 3.27
CA PRO A 20 15.96 13.12 2.83
C PRO A 20 16.09 14.62 3.11
N TYR A 21 14.99 15.37 3.24
CA TYR A 21 15.05 16.80 3.62
C TYR A 21 15.37 17.04 5.10
N ILE A 22 15.32 16.01 5.95
CA ILE A 22 15.46 16.18 7.41
C ILE A 22 16.84 16.75 7.79
N SER A 23 17.88 16.38 7.04
CA SER A 23 19.27 16.82 7.25
C SER A 23 19.77 17.79 6.18
N ASP A 24 18.92 18.23 5.26
CA ASP A 24 19.33 19.12 4.17
C ASP A 24 19.53 20.57 4.67
N SER A 25 20.79 20.96 4.86
CA SER A 25 21.17 22.27 5.39
C SER A 25 20.85 23.46 4.46
N ARG A 26 20.46 23.20 3.19
CA ARG A 26 20.05 24.27 2.25
C ARG A 26 18.70 24.88 2.67
N TYR A 27 17.93 24.20 3.49
CA TYR A 27 16.63 24.66 3.97
C TYR A 27 16.68 25.05 5.45
N PRO A 28 16.03 26.15 5.86
CA PRO A 28 15.89 26.53 7.27
C PRO A 28 15.20 25.42 8.09
N GLU A 29 15.55 25.30 9.36
CA GLU A 29 14.99 24.26 10.23
C GLU A 29 13.46 24.25 10.27
N PRO A 30 12.74 25.38 10.43
CA PRO A 30 11.28 25.36 10.46
C PRO A 30 10.66 24.77 9.19
N TYR A 31 11.29 25.04 8.04
CA TYR A 31 10.84 24.54 6.75
C TYR A 31 11.05 23.02 6.63
N ARG A 32 12.23 22.52 7.01
CA ARG A 32 12.49 21.06 7.07
C ARG A 32 11.53 20.34 8.01
N GLN A 33 11.19 20.96 9.13
CA GLN A 33 10.20 20.41 10.07
C GLN A 33 8.79 20.38 9.50
N ALA A 34 8.41 21.32 8.64
CA ALA A 34 7.12 21.32 7.94
C ALA A 34 7.05 20.19 6.90
N ILE A 35 8.12 20.04 6.09
CA ILE A 35 8.23 18.94 5.13
C ILE A 35 8.16 17.58 5.85
N LEU A 36 8.92 17.40 6.92
CA LEU A 36 8.89 16.17 7.73
C LEU A 36 7.47 15.85 8.19
N GLN A 37 6.71 16.87 8.65
CA GLN A 37 5.34 16.68 9.10
C GLN A 37 4.40 16.23 7.96
N ASN A 38 4.58 16.76 6.74
CA ASN A 38 3.81 16.36 5.57
C ASN A 38 4.12 14.91 5.20
N HIS A 39 5.39 14.55 5.12
CA HIS A 39 5.81 13.20 4.78
C HIS A 39 5.36 12.17 5.83
N ILE A 40 5.37 12.51 7.12
CA ILE A 40 4.82 11.64 8.18
C ILE A 40 3.35 11.31 7.93
N LYS A 41 2.55 12.30 7.51
CA LYS A 41 1.11 12.09 7.22
C LYS A 41 0.92 11.10 6.06
N GLU A 42 1.72 11.24 5.01
CA GLU A 42 1.67 10.34 3.85
C GLU A 42 2.03 8.91 4.23
N TYR A 43 3.15 8.70 4.90
CA TYR A 43 3.55 7.36 5.37
C TYR A 43 2.54 6.76 6.35
N PHE A 44 1.94 7.58 7.21
CA PHE A 44 0.88 7.11 8.10
C PHE A 44 -0.34 6.64 7.31
N ALA A 45 -0.79 7.41 6.32
CA ALA A 45 -1.91 7.04 5.46
C ALA A 45 -1.63 5.74 4.70
N ASP A 46 -0.41 5.57 4.20
CA ASP A 46 0.02 4.38 3.47
C ASP A 46 -0.05 3.11 4.33
N ILE A 47 0.56 3.12 5.53
CA ILE A 47 0.51 1.93 6.40
C ILE A 47 -0.88 1.71 7.00
N PHE A 48 -1.65 2.78 7.21
CA PHE A 48 -3.04 2.64 7.63
C PHE A 48 -3.87 1.93 6.55
N ALA A 49 -3.74 2.32 5.29
CA ALA A 49 -4.38 1.63 4.18
C ALA A 49 -3.89 0.18 4.04
N ALA A 50 -2.59 -0.05 4.15
CA ALA A 50 -1.98 -1.36 3.99
C ALA A 50 -2.48 -2.41 5.00
N GLN A 51 -2.96 -2.00 6.19
CA GLN A 51 -3.60 -2.92 7.14
C GLN A 51 -4.81 -3.64 6.54
N TYR A 52 -5.51 -2.99 5.63
CA TYR A 52 -6.78 -3.46 5.07
C TYR A 52 -6.63 -4.02 3.66
N ILE A 53 -5.85 -3.34 2.81
CA ILE A 53 -5.74 -3.68 1.38
C ILE A 53 -4.39 -4.26 0.97
N ARG A 54 -3.48 -4.48 1.94
CA ARG A 54 -2.16 -5.10 1.75
C ARG A 54 -1.42 -4.55 0.52
N GLU A 55 -1.01 -5.44 -0.38
CA GLU A 55 -0.25 -5.14 -1.58
C GLU A 55 -1.00 -4.20 -2.54
N SER A 56 -2.34 -4.16 -2.49
CA SER A 56 -3.11 -3.22 -3.32
C SER A 56 -2.75 -1.76 -3.04
N SER A 57 -2.28 -1.44 -1.82
CA SER A 57 -1.86 -0.09 -1.47
C SER A 57 -0.66 0.38 -2.29
N PHE A 58 0.32 -0.48 -2.56
CA PHE A 58 1.46 -0.10 -3.39
C PHE A 58 1.19 -0.27 -4.89
N TYR A 59 0.32 -1.20 -5.31
CA TYR A 59 -0.12 -1.24 -6.71
C TYR A 59 -0.81 0.06 -7.12
N TYR A 60 -1.66 0.61 -6.26
CA TYR A 60 -2.24 1.93 -6.47
C TYR A 60 -1.17 3.00 -6.66
N LEU A 61 -0.17 3.04 -5.79
CA LEU A 61 0.91 4.02 -5.87
C LEU A 61 1.76 3.86 -7.14
N GLU A 62 2.11 2.65 -7.51
CA GLU A 62 2.96 2.37 -8.68
C GLU A 62 2.22 2.62 -9.99
N TYR A 63 0.92 2.29 -10.06
CA TYR A 63 0.15 2.34 -11.29
C TYR A 63 -0.59 3.66 -11.49
N ILE A 64 -1.27 4.16 -10.44
CA ILE A 64 -2.13 5.36 -10.55
C ILE A 64 -1.34 6.63 -10.26
N ALA A 65 -0.58 6.65 -9.16
CA ALA A 65 0.17 7.84 -8.75
C ALA A 65 1.44 8.06 -9.58
N GLY A 66 1.90 7.04 -10.30
CA GLY A 66 3.10 7.10 -11.14
C GLY A 66 4.39 7.19 -10.34
N LYS A 67 5.52 7.28 -11.06
CA LYS A 67 6.86 7.38 -10.46
C LYS A 67 7.22 8.83 -10.11
N ASN A 68 6.49 9.42 -9.17
CA ASN A 68 6.78 10.76 -8.72
C ASN A 68 8.02 10.81 -7.83
N GLY A 69 8.88 11.79 -8.10
CA GLY A 69 10.00 12.11 -7.22
C GLY A 69 9.54 12.70 -5.90
N ILE A 70 10.52 12.96 -5.01
CA ILE A 70 10.25 13.61 -3.74
C ILE A 70 9.87 15.08 -3.94
N SER A 71 8.91 15.56 -3.17
CA SER A 71 8.52 16.97 -3.08
C SER A 71 8.43 17.41 -1.61
N GLU A 72 8.12 18.67 -1.38
CA GLU A 72 7.94 19.22 -0.03
C GLU A 72 6.67 18.67 0.67
N THR A 73 5.71 18.26 -0.11
CA THR A 73 4.42 17.77 0.38
C THR A 73 4.34 16.25 0.42
N HIS A 74 5.05 15.55 -0.49
CA HIS A 74 4.96 14.12 -0.65
C HIS A 74 6.34 13.45 -0.72
N PRO A 75 6.56 12.32 -0.03
CA PRO A 75 7.71 11.46 -0.24
C PRO A 75 7.74 10.94 -1.68
N ALA A 76 8.92 10.54 -2.15
CA ALA A 76 9.02 9.83 -3.42
C ALA A 76 8.16 8.56 -3.41
N THR A 77 7.46 8.28 -4.51
CA THR A 77 6.60 7.08 -4.64
C THR A 77 7.37 5.80 -4.32
N SER A 78 8.63 5.70 -4.75
CA SER A 78 9.49 4.55 -4.44
C SER A 78 9.70 4.33 -2.94
N ASN A 79 9.88 5.41 -2.17
CA ASN A 79 10.04 5.33 -0.72
C ASN A 79 8.73 4.95 -0.02
N ARG A 80 7.59 5.43 -0.51
CA ARG A 80 6.26 5.04 0.00
C ARG A 80 6.03 3.54 -0.20
N VAL A 81 6.31 3.04 -1.40
CA VAL A 81 6.21 1.60 -1.73
C VAL A 81 7.14 0.76 -0.84
N LEU A 82 8.40 1.20 -0.64
CA LEU A 82 9.34 0.51 0.24
C LEU A 82 8.83 0.46 1.70
N PHE A 83 8.24 1.56 2.18
CA PHE A 83 7.71 1.65 3.55
C PHE A 83 6.51 0.69 3.75
N ILE A 84 5.62 0.61 2.76
CA ILE A 84 4.51 -0.34 2.77
C ILE A 84 5.05 -1.78 2.73
N LYS A 85 5.98 -2.09 1.83
CA LYS A 85 6.59 -3.43 1.73
C LYS A 85 7.28 -3.85 3.02
N GLU A 86 7.95 -2.92 3.69
CA GLU A 86 8.54 -3.17 5.00
C GLU A 86 7.46 -3.50 6.05
N PHE A 87 6.36 -2.75 6.08
CA PHE A 87 5.24 -3.00 6.99
C PHE A 87 4.55 -4.35 6.74
N LEU A 88 4.42 -4.76 5.47
CA LEU A 88 3.78 -6.02 5.08
C LEU A 88 4.72 -7.25 5.21
N SER A 89 6.01 -7.02 5.42
CA SER A 89 6.96 -8.11 5.54
C SER A 89 6.79 -8.86 6.86
N ASP A 90 6.91 -10.19 6.82
CA ASP A 90 6.87 -11.05 8.01
C ASP A 90 8.17 -10.97 8.87
N HIS A 91 9.03 -10.02 8.56
CA HIS A 91 10.27 -9.85 9.30
C HIS A 91 10.01 -9.20 10.66
N HIS A 92 10.40 -9.89 11.72
CA HIS A 92 10.30 -9.41 13.11
C HIS A 92 11.17 -8.18 13.43
N LYS A 93 11.90 -7.63 12.46
CA LYS A 93 12.79 -6.48 12.63
C LYS A 93 12.48 -5.39 11.61
N PHE A 94 11.60 -4.50 12.00
CA PHE A 94 11.38 -3.26 11.26
C PHE A 94 12.52 -2.27 11.48
N GLY A 95 12.76 -1.40 10.51
CA GLY A 95 13.67 -0.28 10.65
C GLY A 95 13.22 0.72 11.72
N PHE A 96 14.11 1.63 12.06
CA PHE A 96 13.87 2.61 13.13
C PHE A 96 12.62 3.47 12.87
N VAL A 97 12.43 3.90 11.64
CA VAL A 97 11.30 4.77 11.26
C VAL A 97 9.97 4.03 11.45
N LEU A 98 9.81 2.84 10.85
CA LEU A 98 8.58 2.07 10.95
C LEU A 98 8.29 1.65 12.41
N ASN A 99 9.29 1.21 13.15
CA ASN A 99 9.16 0.91 14.58
C ASN A 99 8.67 2.12 15.38
N THR A 100 9.15 3.32 15.04
CA THR A 100 8.71 4.57 15.67
C THR A 100 7.23 4.81 15.40
N PHE A 101 6.77 4.62 14.17
CA PHE A 101 5.34 4.75 13.83
C PHE A 101 4.48 3.75 14.62
N ILE A 102 4.81 2.47 14.56
CA ILE A 102 4.05 1.40 15.23
C ILE A 102 3.93 1.68 16.73
N ARG A 103 5.06 1.96 17.39
CA ARG A 103 5.10 2.21 18.82
C ARG A 103 4.30 3.45 19.24
N GLU A 104 4.48 4.55 18.53
CA GLU A 104 3.82 5.81 18.91
C GLU A 104 2.32 5.79 18.59
N ILE A 105 1.90 5.12 17.53
CA ILE A 105 0.47 4.91 17.23
C ILE A 105 -0.16 4.05 18.34
N LYS A 106 0.45 2.92 18.69
CA LYS A 106 -0.02 2.07 19.79
C LYS A 106 -0.15 2.85 21.10
N LYS A 107 0.88 3.64 21.43
CA LYS A 107 0.90 4.47 22.66
C LYS A 107 -0.23 5.51 22.69
N GLN A 108 -0.56 6.12 21.54
CA GLN A 108 -1.57 7.19 21.49
C GLN A 108 -2.99 6.67 21.35
N THR A 109 -3.18 5.55 20.67
CA THR A 109 -4.52 5.04 20.34
C THR A 109 -4.91 3.80 21.14
N ASN A 110 -3.96 3.20 21.86
CA ASN A 110 -4.08 1.87 22.47
C ASN A 110 -4.49 0.77 21.48
N LYS A 111 -4.18 0.96 20.18
CA LYS A 111 -4.47 0.00 19.10
C LYS A 111 -3.19 -0.38 18.40
N ASP A 112 -3.07 -1.67 18.08
CA ASP A 112 -2.00 -2.16 17.24
C ASP A 112 -2.33 -1.92 15.76
N LEU A 113 -1.29 -1.63 14.97
CA LEU A 113 -1.36 -1.71 13.52
C LEU A 113 -1.26 -3.20 13.14
N LEU A 114 -2.39 -3.79 12.78
CA LEU A 114 -2.49 -5.21 12.46
C LEU A 114 -3.05 -5.40 11.04
N LEU A 115 -2.55 -6.40 10.34
CA LEU A 115 -3.14 -6.80 9.07
C LEU A 115 -4.56 -7.33 9.34
N ARG A 116 -5.56 -6.64 8.81
CA ARG A 116 -6.98 -6.99 8.90
C ARG A 116 -7.41 -7.56 7.56
N TYR A 117 -7.10 -8.83 7.35
CA TYR A 117 -7.13 -9.41 6.04
C TYR A 117 -7.37 -10.92 6.13
N ILE A 118 -8.35 -11.41 5.36
CA ILE A 118 -8.59 -12.83 5.16
C ILE A 118 -8.40 -13.11 3.67
N ASP A 119 -7.48 -14.01 3.34
CA ASP A 119 -7.20 -14.39 1.95
C ASP A 119 -8.39 -15.10 1.32
N ILE A 120 -8.61 -14.79 0.04
CA ILE A 120 -9.48 -15.56 -0.85
C ILE A 120 -8.65 -16.15 -2.00
N SER A 121 -9.07 -17.30 -2.53
CA SER A 121 -8.47 -17.81 -3.75
C SER A 121 -8.80 -16.92 -4.95
N PRO A 122 -7.84 -16.66 -5.86
CA PRO A 122 -8.12 -16.02 -7.13
C PRO A 122 -8.90 -16.92 -8.12
N ASP A 123 -9.09 -18.20 -7.80
CA ASP A 123 -9.59 -19.19 -8.76
C ASP A 123 -10.98 -18.87 -9.27
N ASP A 124 -11.87 -18.39 -8.40
CA ASP A 124 -13.23 -18.01 -8.81
C ASP A 124 -13.18 -16.85 -9.82
N LEU A 125 -12.46 -15.77 -9.52
CA LEU A 125 -12.30 -14.67 -10.44
C LEU A 125 -11.64 -15.10 -11.76
N LEU A 126 -10.65 -15.99 -11.69
CA LEU A 126 -9.99 -16.55 -12.89
C LEU A 126 -10.94 -17.43 -13.71
N ASN A 127 -11.98 -18.00 -13.11
CA ASN A 127 -13.01 -18.80 -13.79
C ASN A 127 -14.28 -17.98 -14.15
N LEU A 128 -14.23 -16.65 -14.08
CA LEU A 128 -15.38 -15.76 -14.30
C LEU A 128 -16.53 -15.97 -13.31
N ILE A 129 -16.21 -16.42 -12.11
CA ILE A 129 -17.18 -16.66 -11.03
C ILE A 129 -16.99 -15.56 -9.96
N PRO A 130 -18.06 -14.86 -9.55
CA PRO A 130 -17.98 -13.98 -8.39
C PRO A 130 -17.63 -14.77 -7.12
N ASN A 131 -16.71 -14.26 -6.30
CA ASN A 131 -16.40 -14.90 -5.03
C ASN A 131 -17.56 -14.79 -4.04
N GLU A 132 -17.78 -15.82 -3.25
CA GLU A 132 -18.61 -15.74 -2.06
C GLU A 132 -17.83 -15.07 -0.94
N ILE A 133 -18.37 -13.99 -0.40
CA ILE A 133 -17.79 -13.23 0.72
C ILE A 133 -18.58 -13.57 1.98
N ILE A 134 -17.89 -14.13 2.97
CA ILE A 134 -18.49 -14.51 4.27
C ILE A 134 -18.10 -13.49 5.36
N HIS A 135 -16.90 -12.92 5.24
CA HIS A 135 -16.35 -11.98 6.20
C HIS A 135 -15.91 -10.68 5.51
N LYS A 136 -16.19 -9.53 6.11
CA LYS A 136 -15.82 -8.22 5.57
C LYS A 136 -14.32 -8.08 5.30
N GLU A 137 -13.48 -8.78 6.06
CA GLU A 137 -12.02 -8.79 5.90
C GLU A 137 -11.58 -9.47 4.58
N GLN A 138 -12.45 -10.28 3.96
CA GLN A 138 -12.22 -10.87 2.64
C GLN A 138 -12.38 -9.87 1.50
N LEU A 139 -13.17 -8.80 1.69
CA LEU A 139 -13.34 -7.73 0.69
C LEU A 139 -12.00 -7.12 0.29
N HIS A 140 -11.07 -7.03 1.24
CA HIS A 140 -9.74 -6.48 0.97
C HIS A 140 -8.90 -7.41 0.09
N SER A 141 -9.03 -8.73 0.30
CA SER A 141 -8.40 -9.73 -0.55
C SER A 141 -9.01 -9.74 -1.96
N LEU A 142 -10.31 -9.53 -2.08
CA LEU A 142 -10.99 -9.45 -3.37
C LEU A 142 -10.39 -8.35 -4.26
N PHE A 143 -10.15 -7.16 -3.71
CA PHE A 143 -9.49 -6.07 -4.44
C PHE A 143 -8.05 -6.43 -4.82
N TYR A 144 -7.30 -7.02 -3.90
CA TYR A 144 -5.94 -7.47 -4.18
C TYR A 144 -5.91 -8.49 -5.31
N GLN A 145 -6.76 -9.50 -5.28
CA GLN A 145 -6.83 -10.53 -6.32
C GLN A 145 -7.22 -9.92 -7.68
N GLY A 146 -8.14 -8.99 -7.70
CA GLY A 146 -8.50 -8.27 -8.92
C GLY A 146 -7.31 -7.52 -9.53
N TRP A 147 -6.58 -6.74 -8.73
CA TRP A 147 -5.37 -6.05 -9.15
C TRP A 147 -4.28 -7.02 -9.62
N ASN A 148 -4.07 -8.11 -8.88
CA ASN A 148 -3.08 -9.11 -9.21
C ASN A 148 -3.37 -9.80 -10.55
N ILE A 149 -4.63 -10.17 -10.80
CA ILE A 149 -5.03 -10.77 -12.09
C ILE A 149 -4.79 -9.77 -13.22
N TRP A 150 -5.24 -8.54 -13.05
CA TRP A 150 -5.12 -7.52 -14.09
C TRP A 150 -3.68 -7.10 -14.38
N LEU A 151 -2.82 -6.98 -13.37
CA LEU A 151 -1.45 -6.51 -13.56
C LEU A 151 -0.47 -7.64 -13.94
N ASN A 152 -0.67 -8.84 -13.38
CA ASN A 152 0.35 -9.87 -13.40
C ASN A 152 -0.10 -11.20 -14.04
N ARG A 153 -1.41 -11.42 -14.22
CA ARG A 153 -1.96 -12.72 -14.64
C ARG A 153 -2.98 -12.62 -15.78
N GLN A 154 -2.84 -11.59 -16.65
CA GLN A 154 -3.77 -11.44 -17.79
C GLN A 154 -3.73 -12.63 -18.75
N ASP A 155 -2.54 -13.21 -18.98
CA ASP A 155 -2.40 -14.34 -19.88
C ASP A 155 -3.03 -15.60 -19.29
N ASP A 156 -2.84 -15.87 -18.00
CA ASP A 156 -3.55 -16.96 -17.29
C ASP A 156 -5.07 -16.81 -17.45
N PHE A 157 -5.55 -15.59 -17.25
CA PHE A 157 -6.98 -15.27 -17.35
C PHE A 157 -7.51 -15.51 -18.77
N LYS A 158 -6.79 -15.07 -19.81
CA LYS A 158 -7.15 -15.28 -21.20
C LYS A 158 -7.17 -16.76 -21.57
N ILE A 159 -6.10 -17.49 -21.23
CA ILE A 159 -5.95 -18.93 -21.54
C ILE A 159 -7.09 -19.70 -20.88
N LYS A 160 -7.32 -19.49 -19.59
CA LYS A 160 -8.32 -20.21 -18.81
C LYS A 160 -9.75 -20.02 -19.33
N ASN A 161 -10.02 -18.88 -19.95
CA ASN A 161 -11.33 -18.53 -20.48
C ASN A 161 -11.44 -18.61 -22.01
N ASN A 162 -10.46 -19.21 -22.69
CA ASN A 162 -10.41 -19.32 -24.16
C ASN A 162 -10.58 -17.97 -24.88
N MET A 163 -10.01 -16.91 -24.29
CA MET A 163 -10.06 -15.57 -24.86
C MET A 163 -8.94 -15.35 -25.88
N ARG A 164 -9.18 -14.46 -26.83
CA ARG A 164 -8.13 -14.11 -27.84
C ARG A 164 -6.94 -13.43 -27.15
N GLU A 165 -5.71 -13.77 -27.58
CA GLU A 165 -4.49 -13.12 -27.08
C GLU A 165 -4.52 -11.60 -27.23
N SER A 166 -5.08 -11.11 -28.36
CA SER A 166 -5.23 -9.70 -28.69
C SER A 166 -6.33 -8.95 -27.89
N LEU A 167 -6.97 -9.62 -26.92
CA LEU A 167 -8.00 -8.96 -26.10
C LEU A 167 -7.41 -7.75 -25.37
N ASN A 168 -8.09 -6.62 -25.51
CA ASN A 168 -7.66 -5.36 -24.89
C ASN A 168 -7.64 -5.51 -23.35
N PRO A 169 -6.53 -5.14 -22.68
CA PRO A 169 -6.43 -5.14 -21.22
C PRO A 169 -7.58 -4.39 -20.52
N SER A 170 -8.12 -3.34 -21.12
CA SER A 170 -9.27 -2.60 -20.56
C SER A 170 -10.53 -3.47 -20.44
N ILE A 171 -10.72 -4.42 -21.35
CA ILE A 171 -11.88 -5.34 -21.28
C ILE A 171 -11.69 -6.31 -20.12
N ILE A 172 -10.47 -6.83 -19.93
CA ILE A 172 -10.14 -7.68 -18.77
C ILE A 172 -10.40 -6.94 -17.47
N TYR A 173 -9.95 -5.67 -17.39
CA TYR A 173 -10.20 -4.82 -16.23
C TYR A 173 -11.71 -4.67 -15.95
N GLN A 174 -12.53 -4.41 -16.97
CA GLN A 174 -13.98 -4.30 -16.84
C GLN A 174 -14.63 -5.60 -16.36
N ILE A 175 -14.20 -6.75 -16.91
CA ILE A 175 -14.70 -8.07 -16.49
C ILE A 175 -14.40 -8.31 -15.01
N ILE A 176 -13.15 -8.07 -14.59
CA ILE A 176 -12.72 -8.25 -13.20
C ILE A 176 -13.51 -7.31 -12.26
N ASN A 177 -13.68 -6.05 -12.63
CA ASN A 177 -14.47 -5.11 -11.83
C ASN A 177 -15.93 -5.54 -11.69
N ASN A 178 -16.56 -6.04 -12.76
CA ASN A 178 -17.91 -6.55 -12.71
C ASN A 178 -18.04 -7.79 -11.80
N LEU A 179 -17.02 -8.65 -11.78
CA LEU A 179 -16.99 -9.82 -10.88
C LEU A 179 -16.83 -9.39 -9.42
N ILE A 180 -15.96 -8.40 -9.16
CA ILE A 180 -15.78 -7.80 -7.83
C ILE A 180 -17.08 -7.17 -7.34
N GLU A 181 -17.73 -6.37 -8.18
CA GLU A 181 -19.02 -5.73 -7.86
C GLU A 181 -20.09 -6.78 -7.51
N LYS A 182 -20.19 -7.83 -8.32
CA LYS A 182 -21.11 -8.94 -8.04
C LYS A 182 -20.79 -9.66 -6.74
N SER A 183 -19.50 -9.88 -6.44
CA SER A 183 -19.09 -10.49 -5.18
C SER A 183 -19.48 -9.63 -3.99
N ILE A 184 -19.33 -8.30 -4.09
CA ILE A 184 -19.72 -7.35 -3.04
C ILE A 184 -21.25 -7.34 -2.87
N ASN A 185 -22.00 -7.33 -3.97
CA ASN A 185 -23.48 -7.28 -3.92
C ASN A 185 -24.11 -8.59 -3.40
N ASN A 186 -23.35 -9.69 -3.42
CA ASN A 186 -23.79 -10.98 -2.88
C ASN A 186 -23.43 -11.16 -1.39
N TYR A 187 -22.66 -10.23 -0.80
CA TYR A 187 -22.31 -10.18 0.63
C TYR A 187 -23.42 -9.53 1.45
#